data_27331bd73f158911a8234c7d0c580c10
#
_entry.id   27331bd73f158911a8234c7d0c580c10
#
_cell.length_a   1.000
_cell.length_b   1.000
_cell.length_c   1.000
_cell.angle_alpha   90.00
_cell.angle_beta   90.00
_cell.angle_gamma   90.00
#
_symmetry.space_group_name_H-M   'P 1'
#
loop_
_entity.id
_entity.type
_entity.pdbx_description
1 polymer ?
#
loop_
_entity_poly.entity_id
_entity_poly.type
_entity_poly.pdbx_seq_one_letter_code
_entity_poly.pdbx_strand_id
1 'polypeptide(L)'
;MLPLVAAMLLAASPATAPRVVEEIVAVVRNPPGATPRVITLTKLAEEARVALVSRGAAAAATQPLDPEALRAALDWLLDQMLLADEAARLGLDAVEREAVDAALARFRAQLGPGDAYARFLAATELTEEELSSTLARMVRVERYVQSRVGRAARVGDEEVDRWLEAQGAAGGSGPARDAARAQLEEERARAQVRDLVADLRGRADVRILDSLEKGGR
;
A
#
# COMPACT_ATOMS: atom_id res chain seq x y z
N MET A 1 60.93 -13.65 -52.17
CA MET A 1 60.66 -12.66 -51.08
C MET A 1 59.12 -12.53 -50.96
N LEU A 2 58.55 -13.20 -49.95
CA LEU A 2 57.12 -13.04 -49.62
C LEU A 2 56.99 -12.09 -48.42
N PRO A 3 56.12 -11.10 -48.39
CA PRO A 3 55.82 -10.32 -47.18
C PRO A 3 54.75 -11.03 -46.32
N LEU A 4 55.11 -11.14 -45.05
CA LEU A 4 54.23 -11.63 -43.96
C LEU A 4 53.21 -10.52 -43.66
N VAL A 5 51.89 -10.84 -43.87
CA VAL A 5 50.79 -9.97 -43.42
C VAL A 5 50.41 -10.40 -42.03
N ALA A 6 50.75 -9.57 -41.01
CA ALA A 6 50.32 -9.75 -39.64
C ALA A 6 48.86 -9.30 -39.49
N ALA A 7 47.95 -10.27 -39.30
CA ALA A 7 46.54 -9.98 -38.97
C ALA A 7 46.46 -9.61 -37.47
N MET A 8 46.16 -8.33 -37.19
CA MET A 8 45.91 -7.80 -35.85
C MET A 8 44.45 -8.16 -35.47
N LEU A 9 44.25 -9.19 -34.64
CA LEU A 9 42.98 -9.47 -34.05
C LEU A 9 42.66 -8.40 -32.99
N LEU A 10 41.70 -7.50 -33.32
CA LEU A 10 41.04 -6.66 -32.31
C LEU A 10 40.15 -7.55 -31.46
N ALA A 11 40.58 -7.79 -30.21
CA ALA A 11 39.72 -8.38 -29.21
C ALA A 11 38.63 -7.36 -28.83
N ALA A 12 37.40 -7.58 -29.28
CA ALA A 12 36.24 -6.84 -28.81
C ALA A 12 36.02 -7.20 -27.33
N SER A 13 36.20 -6.22 -26.42
CA SER A 13 35.81 -6.35 -25.03
C SER A 13 34.31 -6.61 -24.95
N PRO A 14 33.84 -7.63 -24.20
CA PRO A 14 32.41 -7.85 -24.01
C PRO A 14 31.83 -6.60 -23.32
N ALA A 15 30.88 -5.94 -23.99
CA ALA A 15 30.10 -4.89 -23.39
C ALA A 15 29.39 -5.47 -22.14
N THR A 16 29.77 -5.01 -20.95
CA THR A 16 29.10 -5.40 -19.72
C THR A 16 27.64 -4.97 -19.83
N ALA A 17 26.72 -5.93 -19.90
CA ALA A 17 25.29 -5.66 -19.90
C ALA A 17 24.94 -4.74 -18.72
N PRO A 18 24.06 -3.74 -18.87
CA PRO A 18 23.69 -2.86 -17.78
C PRO A 18 23.14 -3.70 -16.62
N ARG A 19 23.84 -3.64 -15.51
CA ARG A 19 23.39 -4.30 -14.27
C ARG A 19 22.19 -3.49 -13.78
N VAL A 20 21.02 -4.09 -13.75
CA VAL A 20 19.83 -3.48 -13.11
C VAL A 20 20.20 -3.32 -11.63
N VAL A 21 20.44 -2.10 -11.20
CA VAL A 21 20.63 -1.76 -9.80
C VAL A 21 19.26 -1.49 -9.25
N GLU A 22 18.82 -2.32 -8.31
CA GLU A 22 17.54 -2.13 -7.64
C GLU A 22 17.59 -0.84 -6.81
N GLU A 23 16.67 0.09 -7.08
CA GLU A 23 16.65 1.42 -6.49
C GLU A 23 15.96 1.38 -5.13
N ILE A 24 16.63 1.85 -4.08
CA ILE A 24 16.08 1.95 -2.73
C ILE A 24 15.31 3.28 -2.63
N VAL A 25 14.01 3.22 -2.29
CA VAL A 25 13.15 4.39 -2.14
C VAL A 25 12.92 4.78 -0.69
N ALA A 26 12.99 3.83 0.25
CA ALA A 26 12.88 4.13 1.68
C ALA A 26 13.57 3.09 2.55
N VAL A 27 13.92 3.52 3.77
CA VAL A 27 14.44 2.66 4.84
C VAL A 27 13.62 2.93 6.11
N VAL A 28 13.09 1.87 6.73
CA VAL A 28 12.22 1.96 7.91
C VAL A 28 12.82 1.15 9.06
N ARG A 29 12.90 1.76 10.25
CA ARG A 29 13.20 1.08 11.51
C ARG A 29 12.07 1.36 12.49
N ASN A 30 11.43 0.30 12.97
CA ASN A 30 10.36 0.41 13.95
C ASN A 30 10.43 -0.78 14.93
N PRO A 31 10.75 -0.55 16.22
CA PRO A 31 11.13 0.74 16.82
C PRO A 31 12.48 1.27 16.32
N PRO A 32 12.86 2.52 16.63
CA PRO A 32 14.20 3.04 16.34
C PRO A 32 15.28 2.10 16.89
N GLY A 33 16.29 1.79 16.07
CA GLY A 33 17.34 0.82 16.41
C GLY A 33 17.04 -0.63 16.03
N ALA A 34 15.82 -0.96 15.59
CA ALA A 34 15.51 -2.27 15.03
C ALA A 34 16.24 -2.50 13.69
N THR A 35 16.27 -3.76 13.24
CA THR A 35 16.80 -4.12 11.92
C THR A 35 16.08 -3.31 10.83
N PRO A 36 16.82 -2.60 9.96
CA PRO A 36 16.20 -1.80 8.92
C PRO A 36 15.47 -2.67 7.90
N ARG A 37 14.28 -2.25 7.53
CA ARG A 37 13.55 -2.77 6.37
C ARG A 37 13.74 -1.81 5.21
N VAL A 38 14.18 -2.34 4.08
CA VAL A 38 14.45 -1.56 2.86
C VAL A 38 13.25 -1.74 1.94
N ILE A 39 12.77 -0.63 1.40
CA ILE A 39 11.74 -0.61 0.35
C ILE A 39 12.44 -0.23 -0.94
N THR A 40 12.38 -1.11 -1.93
CA THR A 40 12.90 -0.87 -3.27
C THR A 40 11.80 -0.37 -4.19
N LEU A 41 12.17 0.24 -5.32
CA LEU A 41 11.22 0.73 -6.30
C LEU A 41 10.37 -0.42 -6.88
N THR A 42 10.98 -1.57 -7.15
CA THR A 42 10.29 -2.78 -7.61
C THR A 42 9.25 -3.22 -6.59
N LYS A 43 9.66 -3.36 -5.32
CA LYS A 43 8.73 -3.76 -4.24
C LYS A 43 7.61 -2.75 -4.04
N LEU A 44 7.90 -1.46 -4.10
CA LEU A 44 6.89 -0.41 -4.04
C LEU A 44 5.86 -0.53 -5.18
N ALA A 45 6.33 -0.75 -6.43
CA ALA A 45 5.44 -0.88 -7.58
C ALA A 45 4.54 -2.12 -7.48
N GLU A 46 5.05 -3.26 -7.00
CA GLU A 46 4.28 -4.47 -6.73
C GLU A 46 3.17 -4.20 -5.71
N GLU A 47 3.53 -3.66 -4.55
CA GLU A 47 2.60 -3.34 -3.46
C GLU A 47 1.54 -2.32 -3.88
N ALA A 48 1.94 -1.30 -4.66
CA ALA A 48 1.04 -0.31 -5.21
C ALA A 48 0.00 -0.95 -6.14
N ARG A 49 0.43 -1.86 -7.03
CA ARG A 49 -0.48 -2.57 -7.94
C ARG A 49 -1.47 -3.44 -7.17
N VAL A 50 -1.00 -4.20 -6.17
CA VAL A 50 -1.87 -5.02 -5.33
C VAL A 50 -2.90 -4.15 -4.60
N ALA A 51 -2.47 -3.02 -4.02
CA ALA A 51 -3.37 -2.11 -3.33
C ALA A 51 -4.40 -1.46 -4.25
N LEU A 52 -4.00 -1.00 -5.42
CA LEU A 52 -4.89 -0.36 -6.41
C LEU A 52 -5.92 -1.35 -6.96
N VAL A 53 -5.50 -2.55 -7.34
CA VAL A 53 -6.40 -3.61 -7.81
C VAL A 53 -7.37 -4.00 -6.70
N SER A 54 -6.92 -4.17 -5.46
CA SER A 54 -7.78 -4.49 -4.31
C SER A 54 -8.88 -3.45 -4.07
N ARG A 55 -8.66 -2.20 -4.51
CA ARG A 55 -9.63 -1.08 -4.42
C ARG A 55 -10.48 -0.92 -5.68
N GLY A 56 -10.39 -1.84 -6.63
CA GLY A 56 -11.18 -1.85 -7.86
C GLY A 56 -10.52 -1.15 -9.06
N ALA A 57 -9.28 -0.66 -8.94
CA ALA A 57 -8.55 -0.06 -10.05
C ALA A 57 -7.86 -1.14 -10.89
N ALA A 58 -8.63 -1.99 -11.56
CA ALA A 58 -8.12 -3.13 -12.34
C ALA A 58 -7.10 -2.73 -13.43
N ALA A 59 -7.20 -1.51 -13.97
CA ALA A 59 -6.25 -0.99 -14.96
C ALA A 59 -4.81 -0.91 -14.42
N ALA A 60 -4.64 -0.72 -13.12
CA ALA A 60 -3.32 -0.68 -12.47
C ALA A 60 -2.57 -2.02 -12.54
N ALA A 61 -3.25 -3.11 -12.90
CA ALA A 61 -2.62 -4.42 -13.10
C ALA A 61 -1.56 -4.41 -14.21
N THR A 62 -1.78 -3.61 -15.25
CA THR A 62 -0.94 -3.62 -16.46
C THR A 62 -0.42 -2.26 -16.90
N GLN A 63 -1.04 -1.17 -16.44
CA GLN A 63 -0.60 0.18 -16.79
C GLN A 63 0.65 0.60 -16.01
N PRO A 64 1.54 1.40 -16.60
CA PRO A 64 2.64 2.02 -15.86
C PRO A 64 2.09 2.88 -14.71
N LEU A 65 2.76 2.83 -13.56
CA LEU A 65 2.48 3.73 -12.45
C LEU A 65 3.31 5.00 -12.64
N ASP A 66 2.66 6.16 -12.59
CA ASP A 66 3.36 7.44 -12.66
C ASP A 66 4.07 7.77 -11.32
N PRO A 67 5.00 8.72 -11.30
CA PRO A 67 5.74 9.08 -10.10
C PRO A 67 4.85 9.58 -8.94
N GLU A 68 3.72 10.23 -9.23
CA GLU A 68 2.78 10.70 -8.22
C GLU A 68 2.05 9.53 -7.56
N ALA A 69 1.57 8.58 -8.35
CA ALA A 69 0.97 7.34 -7.85
C ALA A 69 1.97 6.53 -7.00
N LEU A 70 3.24 6.47 -7.40
CA LEU A 70 4.30 5.79 -6.64
C LEU A 70 4.59 6.50 -5.30
N ARG A 71 4.60 7.84 -5.25
CA ARG A 71 4.74 8.58 -3.99
C ARG A 71 3.56 8.33 -3.05
N ALA A 72 2.34 8.43 -3.55
CA ALA A 72 1.14 8.13 -2.76
C ALA A 72 1.14 6.68 -2.27
N ALA A 73 1.60 5.74 -3.10
CA ALA A 73 1.74 4.35 -2.72
C ALA A 73 2.83 4.13 -1.65
N LEU A 74 3.94 4.88 -1.71
CA LEU A 74 5.00 4.80 -0.69
C LEU A 74 4.47 5.27 0.67
N ASP A 75 3.78 6.41 0.71
CA ASP A 75 3.17 6.91 1.94
C ASP A 75 2.19 5.88 2.52
N TRP A 76 1.30 5.35 1.68
CA TRP A 76 0.38 4.30 2.08
C TRP A 76 1.09 3.03 2.58
N LEU A 77 2.14 2.58 1.88
CA LEU A 77 2.89 1.38 2.28
C LEU A 77 3.59 1.56 3.62
N LEU A 78 4.18 2.73 3.87
CA LEU A 78 4.78 3.09 5.16
C LEU A 78 3.74 3.02 6.27
N ASP A 79 2.56 3.59 6.08
CA ASP A 79 1.46 3.53 7.05
C ASP A 79 1.01 2.08 7.31
N GLN A 80 0.86 1.28 6.26
CA GLN A 80 0.52 -0.14 6.37
C GLN A 80 1.56 -0.93 7.18
N MET A 81 2.85 -0.65 6.96
CA MET A 81 3.92 -1.32 7.71
C MET A 81 3.89 -0.95 9.19
N LEU A 82 3.72 0.32 9.52
CA LEU A 82 3.67 0.80 10.90
C LEU A 82 2.43 0.29 11.64
N LEU A 83 1.27 0.29 11.00
CA LEU A 83 0.03 -0.25 11.55
C LEU A 83 0.12 -1.77 11.76
N ALA A 84 0.73 -2.50 10.83
CA ALA A 84 0.95 -3.95 10.97
C ALA A 84 1.90 -4.28 12.13
N ASP A 85 2.97 -3.50 12.30
CA ASP A 85 3.91 -3.64 13.42
C ASP A 85 3.21 -3.40 14.76
N GLU A 86 2.37 -2.36 14.83
CA GLU A 86 1.61 -2.04 16.04
C GLU A 86 0.57 -3.12 16.36
N ALA A 87 -0.11 -3.66 15.34
CA ALA A 87 -1.01 -4.80 15.50
C ALA A 87 -0.27 -6.01 16.09
N ALA A 88 0.92 -6.32 15.55
CA ALA A 88 1.76 -7.42 16.04
C ALA A 88 2.23 -7.17 17.48
N ARG A 89 2.68 -5.94 17.81
CA ARG A 89 3.09 -5.56 19.15
C ARG A 89 1.98 -5.76 20.20
N LEU A 90 0.72 -5.61 19.79
CA LEU A 90 -0.46 -5.78 20.63
C LEU A 90 -1.03 -7.22 20.63
N GLY A 91 -0.38 -8.16 19.92
CA GLY A 91 -0.86 -9.53 19.77
C GLY A 91 -2.13 -9.66 18.90
N LEU A 92 -2.37 -8.69 18.02
CA LEU A 92 -3.51 -8.63 17.10
C LEU A 92 -3.09 -8.98 15.65
N ASP A 93 -2.04 -9.76 15.50
CA ASP A 93 -1.46 -10.12 14.21
C ASP A 93 -2.03 -11.41 13.61
N ALA A 94 -2.80 -12.19 14.37
CA ALA A 94 -3.44 -13.38 13.87
C ALA A 94 -4.55 -13.03 12.86
N VAL A 95 -4.46 -13.64 11.67
CA VAL A 95 -5.49 -13.55 10.62
C VAL A 95 -5.89 -14.96 10.25
N GLU A 96 -7.18 -15.27 10.33
CA GLU A 96 -7.68 -16.57 9.93
C GLU A 96 -7.48 -16.78 8.42
N ARG A 97 -7.16 -18.02 8.05
CA ARG A 97 -6.93 -18.41 6.67
C ARG A 97 -8.11 -18.06 5.75
N GLU A 98 -9.33 -18.27 6.24
CA GLU A 98 -10.56 -17.99 5.52
C GLU A 98 -10.70 -16.51 5.13
N ALA A 99 -10.18 -15.60 5.97
CA ALA A 99 -10.21 -14.17 5.66
C ALA A 99 -9.20 -13.80 4.56
N VAL A 100 -8.06 -14.47 4.54
CA VAL A 100 -7.04 -14.30 3.48
C VAL A 100 -7.56 -14.90 2.17
N ASP A 101 -8.15 -16.09 2.21
CA ASP A 101 -8.74 -16.75 1.05
C ASP A 101 -9.89 -15.90 0.45
N ALA A 102 -10.72 -15.30 1.30
CA ALA A 102 -11.76 -14.36 0.86
C ALA A 102 -11.17 -13.07 0.24
N ALA A 103 -10.07 -12.54 0.77
CA ALA A 103 -9.38 -11.40 0.19
C ALA A 103 -8.78 -11.75 -1.18
N LEU A 104 -8.17 -12.91 -1.32
CA LEU A 104 -7.64 -13.41 -2.59
C LEU A 104 -8.75 -13.63 -3.63
N ALA A 105 -9.88 -14.19 -3.21
CA ALA A 105 -11.04 -14.36 -4.10
C ALA A 105 -11.57 -13.02 -4.61
N ARG A 106 -11.71 -12.00 -3.72
CA ARG A 106 -12.08 -10.64 -4.12
C ARG A 106 -11.05 -10.01 -5.07
N PHE A 107 -9.77 -10.17 -4.79
CA PHE A 107 -8.70 -9.67 -5.66
C PHE A 107 -8.78 -10.27 -7.06
N ARG A 108 -8.95 -11.59 -7.17
CA ARG A 108 -9.16 -12.28 -8.46
C ARG A 108 -10.40 -11.75 -9.21
N ALA A 109 -11.49 -11.52 -8.49
CA ALA A 109 -12.72 -10.96 -9.07
C ALA A 109 -12.52 -9.54 -9.62
N GLN A 110 -11.70 -8.71 -8.97
CA GLN A 110 -11.37 -7.35 -9.44
C GLN A 110 -10.54 -7.37 -10.73
N LEU A 111 -9.68 -8.34 -10.92
CA LEU A 111 -8.90 -8.49 -12.15
C LEU A 111 -9.76 -8.92 -13.34
N GLY A 112 -10.91 -9.57 -13.08
CA GLY A 112 -11.81 -10.05 -14.11
C GLY A 112 -11.61 -11.53 -14.50
N PRO A 113 -12.39 -12.00 -15.47
CA PRO A 113 -12.41 -13.41 -15.85
C PRO A 113 -11.20 -13.85 -16.68
N GLY A 114 -11.08 -15.16 -16.88
CA GLY A 114 -10.07 -15.78 -17.73
C GLY A 114 -8.68 -15.83 -17.06
N ASP A 115 -7.65 -15.52 -17.82
CA ASP A 115 -6.25 -15.58 -17.42
C ASP A 115 -5.69 -14.28 -16.81
N ALA A 116 -6.57 -13.30 -16.50
CA ALA A 116 -6.17 -11.99 -15.99
C ALA A 116 -5.32 -12.10 -14.70
N TYR A 117 -5.66 -13.04 -13.81
CA TYR A 117 -4.89 -13.31 -12.61
C TYR A 117 -3.48 -13.86 -12.91
N ALA A 118 -3.36 -14.82 -13.83
CA ALA A 118 -2.06 -15.37 -14.24
C ALA A 118 -1.20 -14.29 -14.93
N ARG A 119 -1.80 -13.45 -15.76
CA ARG A 119 -1.10 -12.31 -16.38
C ARG A 119 -0.63 -11.29 -15.34
N PHE A 120 -1.44 -11.02 -14.33
CA PHE A 120 -1.05 -10.13 -13.22
C PHE A 120 0.19 -10.66 -12.51
N LEU A 121 0.20 -11.93 -12.08
CA LEU A 121 1.35 -12.54 -11.41
C LEU A 121 2.59 -12.52 -12.30
N ALA A 122 2.45 -12.85 -13.58
CA ALA A 122 3.57 -12.83 -14.53
C ALA A 122 4.11 -11.40 -14.77
N ALA A 123 3.24 -10.39 -14.83
CA ALA A 123 3.65 -9.00 -15.07
C ALA A 123 4.28 -8.34 -13.85
N THR A 124 3.95 -8.79 -12.64
CA THR A 124 4.51 -8.30 -11.38
C THR A 124 5.62 -9.17 -10.84
N GLU A 125 5.91 -10.31 -11.48
CA GLU A 125 6.85 -11.32 -10.99
C GLU A 125 6.54 -11.84 -9.57
N LEU A 126 5.29 -11.61 -9.10
CA LEU A 126 4.83 -12.09 -7.80
C LEU A 126 4.44 -13.56 -7.85
N THR A 127 4.85 -14.29 -6.84
CA THR A 127 4.28 -15.61 -6.53
C THR A 127 2.91 -15.46 -5.88
N GLU A 128 2.10 -16.52 -5.92
CA GLU A 128 0.81 -16.55 -5.21
C GLU A 128 0.99 -16.44 -3.68
N GLU A 129 2.09 -16.94 -3.16
CA GLU A 129 2.42 -16.86 -1.73
C GLU A 129 2.76 -15.42 -1.30
N GLU A 130 3.53 -14.69 -2.09
CA GLU A 130 3.86 -13.27 -1.84
C GLU A 130 2.61 -12.39 -1.92
N LEU A 131 1.75 -12.61 -2.94
CA LEU A 131 0.48 -11.92 -3.03
C LEU A 131 -0.42 -12.21 -1.82
N SER A 132 -0.53 -13.49 -1.44
CA SER A 132 -1.30 -13.91 -0.27
C SER A 132 -0.77 -13.27 1.03
N SER A 133 0.55 -13.19 1.18
CA SER A 133 1.20 -12.51 2.32
C SER A 133 0.89 -11.01 2.35
N THR A 134 0.91 -10.34 1.20
CA THR A 134 0.53 -8.93 1.08
C THR A 134 -0.95 -8.72 1.46
N LEU A 135 -1.85 -9.55 0.94
CA LEU A 135 -3.27 -9.49 1.28
C LEU A 135 -3.53 -9.79 2.77
N ALA A 136 -2.82 -10.77 3.35
CA ALA A 136 -2.91 -11.07 4.79
C ALA A 136 -2.51 -9.87 5.65
N ARG A 137 -1.43 -9.14 5.27
CA ARG A 137 -1.05 -7.90 5.95
C ARG A 137 -2.14 -6.83 5.84
N MET A 138 -2.73 -6.65 4.65
CA MET A 138 -3.82 -5.68 4.45
C MET A 138 -5.04 -6.02 5.32
N VAL A 139 -5.45 -7.30 5.37
CA VAL A 139 -6.55 -7.76 6.23
C VAL A 139 -6.24 -7.54 7.71
N ARG A 140 -5.01 -7.81 8.14
CA ARG A 140 -4.56 -7.56 9.52
C ARG A 140 -4.71 -6.09 9.90
N VAL A 141 -4.19 -5.19 9.04
CA VAL A 141 -4.26 -3.75 9.28
C VAL A 141 -5.70 -3.26 9.31
N GLU A 142 -6.54 -3.73 8.39
CA GLU A 142 -7.97 -3.38 8.37
C GLU A 142 -8.66 -3.77 9.69
N ARG A 143 -8.47 -5.00 10.14
CA ARG A 143 -9.03 -5.48 11.42
C ARG A 143 -8.51 -4.69 12.62
N TYR A 144 -7.20 -4.41 12.65
CA TYR A 144 -6.60 -3.61 13.70
C TYR A 144 -7.24 -2.21 13.77
N VAL A 145 -7.30 -1.52 12.63
CA VAL A 145 -7.91 -0.19 12.53
C VAL A 145 -9.38 -0.24 12.96
N GLN A 146 -10.17 -1.19 12.46
CA GLN A 146 -11.57 -1.36 12.84
C GLN A 146 -11.73 -1.58 14.35
N SER A 147 -10.89 -2.42 14.96
CA SER A 147 -10.96 -2.69 16.40
C SER A 147 -10.60 -1.46 17.24
N ARG A 148 -9.66 -0.65 16.76
CA ARG A 148 -9.14 0.53 17.47
C ARG A 148 -10.08 1.72 17.39
N VAL A 149 -10.66 1.93 16.20
CA VAL A 149 -11.41 3.14 15.86
C VAL A 149 -12.92 2.95 16.03
N GLY A 150 -13.46 1.74 15.80
CA GLY A 150 -14.90 1.52 15.68
C GLY A 150 -15.73 1.89 16.91
N ARG A 151 -15.18 1.82 18.13
CA ARG A 151 -15.89 2.26 19.36
C ARG A 151 -15.78 3.75 19.60
N ALA A 152 -14.63 4.32 19.30
CA ALA A 152 -14.34 5.72 19.57
C ALA A 152 -14.94 6.66 18.49
N ALA A 153 -15.32 6.13 17.34
CA ALA A 153 -15.96 6.89 16.26
C ALA A 153 -17.47 7.07 16.44
N ARG A 154 -18.10 6.39 17.40
CA ARG A 154 -19.56 6.48 17.60
C ARG A 154 -20.00 7.91 17.91
N VAL A 155 -21.12 8.30 17.34
CA VAL A 155 -21.73 9.62 17.46
C VAL A 155 -23.08 9.53 18.18
N GLY A 156 -23.29 10.38 19.18
CA GLY A 156 -24.56 10.46 19.91
C GLY A 156 -25.63 11.26 19.16
N ASP A 157 -26.89 11.05 19.57
CA ASP A 157 -28.05 11.73 18.94
C ASP A 157 -27.96 13.24 19.00
N GLU A 158 -27.52 13.81 20.13
CA GLU A 158 -27.35 15.26 20.30
C GLU A 158 -26.31 15.88 19.34
N GLU A 159 -25.31 15.09 18.97
CA GLU A 159 -24.27 15.54 18.04
C GLU A 159 -24.79 15.52 16.61
N VAL A 160 -25.58 14.51 16.27
CA VAL A 160 -26.30 14.46 14.97
C VAL A 160 -27.26 15.65 14.85
N ASP A 161 -28.01 15.95 15.90
CA ASP A 161 -28.96 17.10 15.89
C ASP A 161 -28.23 18.42 15.69
N ARG A 162 -27.14 18.67 16.43
CA ARG A 162 -26.32 19.88 16.27
C ARG A 162 -25.73 20.01 14.86
N TRP A 163 -25.30 18.88 14.29
CA TRP A 163 -24.77 18.86 12.93
C TRP A 163 -25.86 19.20 11.90
N LEU A 164 -27.06 18.60 12.02
CA LEU A 164 -28.20 18.90 11.15
C LEU A 164 -28.66 20.35 11.26
N GLU A 165 -28.71 20.91 12.47
CA GLU A 165 -29.00 22.31 12.72
C GLU A 165 -28.00 23.23 12.02
N ALA A 166 -26.71 22.94 12.11
CA ALA A 166 -25.65 23.68 11.44
C ALA A 166 -25.74 23.62 9.92
N GLN A 167 -26.34 22.57 9.35
CA GLN A 167 -26.61 22.43 7.91
C GLN A 167 -27.97 23.03 7.49
N GLY A 168 -28.69 23.65 8.40
CA GLY A 168 -30.04 24.23 8.12
C GLY A 168 -31.14 23.16 7.97
N ALA A 169 -30.89 21.94 8.39
CA ALA A 169 -31.79 20.77 8.29
C ALA A 169 -32.37 20.37 9.67
N ALA A 170 -32.64 21.34 10.54
CA ALA A 170 -33.18 21.06 11.87
C ALA A 170 -34.47 20.22 11.80
N GLY A 171 -34.56 19.16 12.63
CA GLY A 171 -35.70 18.25 12.65
C GLY A 171 -35.73 17.24 11.50
N GLY A 172 -34.57 16.95 10.90
CA GLY A 172 -34.46 15.97 9.81
C GLY A 172 -35.12 14.63 10.10
N SER A 173 -35.67 14.00 9.06
CA SER A 173 -36.29 12.66 9.12
C SER A 173 -35.30 11.57 9.55
N GLY A 174 -35.78 10.41 9.97
CA GLY A 174 -34.95 9.25 10.33
C GLY A 174 -33.83 8.96 9.32
N PRO A 175 -34.12 8.83 8.01
CA PRO A 175 -33.09 8.60 6.99
C PRO A 175 -32.04 9.72 6.91
N ALA A 176 -32.39 10.99 7.11
CA ALA A 176 -31.44 12.11 7.13
C ALA A 176 -30.55 12.05 8.36
N ARG A 177 -31.10 11.69 9.53
CA ARG A 177 -30.34 11.50 10.77
C ARG A 177 -29.35 10.33 10.65
N ASP A 178 -29.78 9.22 10.03
CA ASP A 178 -28.91 8.03 9.82
C ASP A 178 -27.76 8.37 8.87
N ALA A 179 -28.02 9.11 7.80
CA ALA A 179 -27.00 9.59 6.87
C ALA A 179 -26.00 10.55 7.57
N ALA A 180 -26.52 11.51 8.36
CA ALA A 180 -25.69 12.44 9.13
C ALA A 180 -24.80 11.70 10.15
N ARG A 181 -25.36 10.72 10.88
CA ARG A 181 -24.62 9.87 11.81
C ARG A 181 -23.51 9.12 11.10
N ALA A 182 -23.82 8.44 9.98
CA ALA A 182 -22.83 7.70 9.20
C ALA A 182 -21.70 8.61 8.71
N GLN A 183 -22.02 9.81 8.23
CA GLN A 183 -21.02 10.79 7.80
C GLN A 183 -20.12 11.24 8.95
N LEU A 184 -20.69 11.62 10.09
CA LEU A 184 -19.92 12.04 11.27
C LEU A 184 -19.04 10.94 11.83
N GLU A 185 -19.56 9.70 11.89
CA GLU A 185 -18.78 8.52 12.32
C GLU A 185 -17.62 8.24 11.36
N GLU A 186 -17.84 8.36 10.05
CA GLU A 186 -16.78 8.19 9.05
C GLU A 186 -15.71 9.29 9.14
N GLU A 187 -16.11 10.55 9.29
CA GLU A 187 -15.18 11.68 9.47
C GLU A 187 -14.34 11.52 10.75
N ARG A 188 -14.98 11.13 11.84
CA ARG A 188 -14.30 10.85 13.11
C ARG A 188 -13.35 9.66 13.01
N ALA A 189 -13.79 8.58 12.36
CA ALA A 189 -12.95 7.41 12.12
C ALA A 189 -11.71 7.77 11.31
N ARG A 190 -11.87 8.54 10.24
CA ARG A 190 -10.77 9.04 9.42
C ARG A 190 -9.80 9.92 10.22
N ALA A 191 -10.32 10.81 11.08
CA ALA A 191 -9.48 11.65 11.94
C ALA A 191 -8.65 10.78 12.90
N GLN A 192 -9.27 9.83 13.58
CA GLN A 192 -8.57 8.93 14.51
C GLN A 192 -7.51 8.06 13.82
N VAL A 193 -7.77 7.59 12.59
CA VAL A 193 -6.76 6.87 11.82
C VAL A 193 -5.58 7.78 11.48
N ARG A 194 -5.83 9.02 11.07
CA ARG A 194 -4.75 10.00 10.79
C ARG A 194 -3.90 10.25 12.04
N ASP A 195 -4.54 10.47 13.19
CA ASP A 195 -3.85 10.73 14.47
C ASP A 195 -3.02 9.51 14.89
N LEU A 196 -3.58 8.30 14.77
CA LEU A 196 -2.86 7.05 15.04
C LEU A 196 -1.63 6.90 14.13
N VAL A 197 -1.78 7.12 12.84
CA VAL A 197 -0.68 7.03 11.87
C VAL A 197 0.38 8.10 12.18
N ALA A 198 -0.03 9.34 12.48
CA ALA A 198 0.91 10.42 12.83
C ALA A 198 1.74 10.07 14.08
N ASP A 199 1.10 9.49 15.12
CA ASP A 199 1.78 9.02 16.31
C ASP A 199 2.77 7.87 16.01
N LEU A 200 2.36 6.89 15.19
CA LEU A 200 3.24 5.79 14.78
C LEU A 200 4.44 6.29 13.95
N ARG A 201 4.22 7.20 13.01
CA ARG A 201 5.29 7.82 12.23
C ARG A 201 6.26 8.61 13.12
N GLY A 202 5.75 9.33 14.12
CA GLY A 202 6.58 10.08 15.08
C GLY A 202 7.47 9.20 15.95
N ARG A 203 7.13 7.92 16.12
CA ARG A 203 7.89 6.94 16.92
C ARG A 203 8.85 6.08 16.10
N ALA A 204 8.73 6.08 14.77
CA ALA A 204 9.57 5.30 13.87
C ALA A 204 10.72 6.14 13.28
N ASP A 205 11.82 5.50 12.90
CA ASP A 205 12.87 6.10 12.06
C ASP A 205 12.57 5.73 10.60
N VAL A 206 11.98 6.68 9.87
CA VAL A 206 11.63 6.53 8.45
C VAL A 206 12.48 7.48 7.64
N ARG A 207 13.23 6.95 6.67
CA ARG A 207 14.05 7.73 5.73
C ARG A 207 13.56 7.45 4.32
N ILE A 208 12.98 8.46 3.69
CA ILE A 208 12.60 8.43 2.27
C ILE A 208 13.81 8.96 1.48
N LEU A 209 14.16 8.27 0.40
CA LEU A 209 15.27 8.65 -0.48
C LEU A 209 14.70 9.31 -1.74
N ASP A 210 15.38 10.38 -2.21
CA ASP A 210 14.89 11.27 -3.29
C ASP A 210 14.87 10.63 -4.69
N SER A 211 14.91 9.31 -4.77
CA SER A 211 14.94 8.59 -6.04
C SER A 211 13.70 8.79 -6.89
N LEU A 212 12.54 8.98 -6.25
CA LEU A 212 11.26 9.24 -6.94
C LEU A 212 11.17 10.67 -7.53
N GLU A 213 12.07 11.60 -7.16
CA GLU A 213 12.08 12.96 -7.72
C GLU A 213 12.82 13.05 -9.05
N LYS A 214 13.75 12.13 -9.34
CA LYS A 214 14.64 12.18 -10.51
C LYS A 214 14.07 11.52 -11.77
N GLY A 215 12.97 10.78 -11.67
CA GLY A 215 12.35 10.06 -12.80
C GLY A 215 11.52 10.93 -13.75
N GLY A 216 11.48 12.25 -13.59
CA GLY A 216 10.66 13.20 -14.34
C GLY A 216 11.43 14.16 -15.26
N ARG A 217 12.60 13.73 -15.79
CA ARG A 217 13.32 14.51 -16.82
C ARG A 217 13.59 13.69 -18.05
#